data_99e32369e6af1ea0bad209b8cbdc6d78
#
_entry.id   99e32369e6af1ea0bad209b8cbdc6d78
#
_cell.length_a   1.000
_cell.length_b   1.000
_cell.length_c   1.000
_cell.angle_alpha   90.00
_cell.angle_beta   90.00
_cell.angle_gamma   90.00
#
_symmetry.space_group_name_H-M   'P 1'
#
loop_
_entity.id
_entity.type
_entity.pdbx_description
1 polymer ?
#
loop_
_entity_poly.entity_id
_entity_poly.type
_entity_poly.pdbx_seq_one_letter_code
_entity_poly.pdbx_strand_id
1 'polypeptide(L)'
;MIKIKYMKSLKITAISMLTAALTLSSCGEDYITVDPTDVATGEQIDDLATKNPDKLMIVIDPLLAGMYNYMNQYNTQGSSSTVHNDFGLTSFFHLGDVMTDDLAFEVQGSGWFTYDYQFQYRGEQYIRTFMYWNFFYTLINKSNDIISKIPEGVESAEINAAKGQALAIRGMAYYYLISMYQQTYSSLPDPATALGVPLIYTPNEGESRLNRVPVAEVYAQAEADLKNGISLLEGFKRKAKTSINKEVAQMLLSRIYLNMERWQEAADLAHAARTNSDAQLMSLSEIATDGFNNINNKEWMWGADITGETTTMFASLFSFLCSYDAGYGGAVGQYRKT
;
A
#
# COMPACT_ATOMS: atom_id res chain seq x y z
N MET A 1 -63.77 -22.22 51.06
CA MET A 1 -63.67 -21.40 49.86
C MET A 1 -62.26 -20.74 49.65
N ILE A 2 -61.50 -20.54 50.67
CA ILE A 2 -60.16 -19.88 50.64
C ILE A 2 -59.08 -20.79 50.04
N LYS A 3 -59.04 -22.09 50.29
CA LYS A 3 -58.05 -23.04 49.80
C LYS A 3 -58.02 -23.21 48.28
N ILE A 4 -59.16 -23.10 47.62
CA ILE A 4 -59.25 -23.27 46.13
C ILE A 4 -58.71 -22.04 45.40
N LYS A 5 -58.80 -20.85 45.97
CA LYS A 5 -58.29 -19.57 45.39
C LYS A 5 -56.75 -19.54 45.42
N TYR A 6 -56.13 -20.05 46.50
CA TYR A 6 -54.67 -20.14 46.60
C TYR A 6 -54.06 -21.17 45.66
N MET A 7 -54.70 -22.31 45.48
CA MET A 7 -54.21 -23.33 44.55
C MET A 7 -54.32 -22.89 43.10
N LYS A 8 -55.31 -22.09 42.71
CA LYS A 8 -55.40 -21.53 41.34
C LYS A 8 -54.34 -20.44 41.09
N SER A 9 -54.09 -19.60 42.08
CA SER A 9 -53.03 -18.58 42.03
C SER A 9 -51.64 -19.22 41.88
N LEU A 10 -51.33 -20.27 42.67
CA LEU A 10 -50.05 -20.97 42.60
C LEU A 10 -49.80 -21.67 41.28
N LYS A 11 -50.86 -22.23 40.66
CA LYS A 11 -50.76 -22.85 39.30
C LYS A 11 -50.55 -21.84 38.21
N ILE A 12 -51.15 -20.67 38.27
CA ILE A 12 -50.97 -19.58 37.31
C ILE A 12 -49.56 -19.00 37.42
N THR A 13 -49.04 -18.83 38.64
CA THR A 13 -47.67 -18.33 38.86
C THR A 13 -46.61 -19.35 38.40
N ALA A 14 -46.84 -20.64 38.59
CA ALA A 14 -45.94 -21.70 38.11
C ALA A 14 -45.95 -21.83 36.58
N ILE A 15 -47.11 -21.66 35.92
CA ILE A 15 -47.21 -21.67 34.47
C ILE A 15 -46.55 -20.42 33.86
N SER A 16 -46.71 -19.24 34.48
CA SER A 16 -46.03 -18.02 33.99
C SER A 16 -44.50 -18.04 34.20
N MET A 17 -43.98 -18.67 35.27
CA MET A 17 -42.57 -18.90 35.45
C MET A 17 -42.00 -19.94 34.44
N LEU A 18 -42.74 -20.95 34.11
CA LEU A 18 -42.35 -21.98 33.13
C LEU A 18 -42.33 -21.42 31.70
N THR A 19 -43.29 -20.57 31.34
CA THR A 19 -43.28 -19.85 30.05
C THR A 19 -42.18 -18.82 29.96
N ALA A 20 -41.86 -18.07 31.03
CA ALA A 20 -40.74 -17.15 31.07
C ALA A 20 -39.38 -17.87 30.96
N ALA A 21 -39.24 -19.05 31.56
CA ALA A 21 -38.02 -19.85 31.45
C ALA A 21 -37.79 -20.42 30.03
N LEU A 22 -38.88 -20.76 29.32
CA LEU A 22 -38.83 -21.28 27.95
C LEU A 22 -38.51 -20.16 26.91
N THR A 23 -38.83 -18.92 27.21
CA THR A 23 -38.48 -17.78 26.31
C THR A 23 -37.07 -17.28 26.50
N LEU A 24 -36.41 -17.60 27.61
CA LEU A 24 -35.02 -17.22 27.87
C LEU A 24 -33.99 -18.20 27.30
N SER A 25 -34.40 -19.40 26.91
CA SER A 25 -33.52 -20.41 26.31
C SER A 25 -33.45 -20.35 24.77
N SER A 26 -34.08 -19.34 24.16
CA SER A 26 -34.20 -19.24 22.68
C SER A 26 -33.08 -18.44 22.02
N CYS A 27 -32.11 -17.91 22.77
CA CYS A 27 -30.90 -17.30 22.19
C CYS A 27 -29.73 -18.25 22.43
N GLY A 28 -29.63 -19.33 21.68
CA GLY A 28 -28.36 -20.04 21.52
C GLY A 28 -27.38 -19.13 20.73
N GLU A 29 -26.13 -19.04 21.17
CA GLU A 29 -25.08 -18.31 20.47
C GLU A 29 -24.93 -18.77 19.00
N ASP A 30 -25.33 -19.99 18.66
CA ASP A 30 -25.32 -20.55 17.32
C ASP A 30 -26.26 -19.85 16.31
N TYR A 31 -27.20 -19.03 16.78
CA TYR A 31 -28.13 -18.31 15.88
C TYR A 31 -27.56 -16.91 15.48
N ILE A 32 -26.51 -16.44 16.13
CA ILE A 32 -25.91 -15.13 15.88
C ILE A 32 -24.61 -15.26 15.08
N THR A 33 -23.99 -16.44 15.05
CA THR A 33 -22.83 -16.74 14.23
C THR A 33 -23.28 -17.15 12.81
N VAL A 34 -23.71 -16.17 12.04
CA VAL A 34 -23.80 -16.34 10.59
C VAL A 34 -22.37 -16.17 10.07
N ASP A 35 -21.75 -17.27 9.67
CA ASP A 35 -20.51 -17.19 8.91
C ASP A 35 -20.74 -16.28 7.70
N PRO A 36 -19.92 -15.24 7.49
CA PRO A 36 -20.06 -14.39 6.33
C PRO A 36 -19.97 -15.27 5.07
N THR A 37 -21.03 -15.27 4.27
CA THR A 37 -21.11 -16.09 3.04
C THR A 37 -20.38 -15.47 1.86
N ASP A 38 -20.00 -14.22 1.99
CA ASP A 38 -19.34 -13.37 0.98
C ASP A 38 -17.86 -13.16 1.22
N VAL A 39 -17.33 -13.63 2.37
CA VAL A 39 -15.90 -13.55 2.72
C VAL A 39 -15.42 -14.95 3.13
N ALA A 40 -14.32 -15.40 2.53
CA ALA A 40 -13.69 -16.65 2.94
C ALA A 40 -13.17 -16.57 4.38
N THR A 41 -13.57 -17.52 5.23
CA THR A 41 -13.05 -17.61 6.60
C THR A 41 -11.59 -18.10 6.61
N GLY A 42 -10.88 -17.88 7.72
CA GLY A 42 -9.50 -18.39 7.89
C GLY A 42 -9.42 -19.90 7.68
N GLU A 43 -10.36 -20.67 8.25
CA GLU A 43 -10.43 -22.12 8.08
C GLU A 43 -10.67 -22.54 6.63
N GLN A 44 -11.51 -21.81 5.88
CA GLN A 44 -11.72 -22.06 4.45
C GLN A 44 -10.46 -21.76 3.63
N ILE A 45 -9.69 -20.75 4.00
CA ILE A 45 -8.42 -20.41 3.36
C ILE A 45 -7.38 -21.48 3.64
N ASP A 46 -7.25 -21.95 4.89
CA ASP A 46 -6.33 -23.01 5.29
C ASP A 46 -6.69 -24.34 4.59
N ASP A 47 -7.96 -24.64 4.48
CA ASP A 47 -8.47 -25.81 3.74
C ASP A 47 -8.15 -25.72 2.23
N LEU A 48 -8.34 -24.55 1.63
CA LEU A 48 -7.97 -24.29 0.25
C LEU A 48 -6.47 -24.45 0.03
N ALA A 49 -5.65 -23.84 0.88
CA ALA A 49 -4.21 -23.89 0.80
C ALA A 49 -3.65 -25.32 0.94
N THR A 50 -4.25 -26.11 1.85
CA THR A 50 -3.78 -27.48 2.12
C THR A 50 -4.25 -28.47 1.06
N LYS A 51 -5.53 -28.39 0.63
CA LYS A 51 -6.12 -29.37 -0.28
C LYS A 51 -5.95 -29.00 -1.76
N ASN A 52 -5.88 -27.72 -2.07
CA ASN A 52 -5.81 -27.20 -3.45
C ASN A 52 -5.01 -25.88 -3.48
N PRO A 53 -3.67 -25.92 -3.36
CA PRO A 53 -2.85 -24.69 -3.35
C PRO A 53 -3.11 -23.76 -4.54
N ASP A 54 -3.34 -24.31 -5.72
CA ASP A 54 -3.62 -23.51 -6.94
C ASP A 54 -4.91 -22.69 -6.82
N LYS A 55 -5.87 -23.14 -6.00
CA LYS A 55 -7.12 -22.40 -5.77
C LYS A 55 -6.94 -21.25 -4.77
N LEU A 56 -5.88 -21.24 -3.99
CA LEU A 56 -5.58 -20.12 -3.09
C LEU A 56 -5.42 -18.82 -3.86
N MET A 57 -4.96 -18.86 -5.10
CA MET A 57 -4.85 -17.69 -5.97
C MET A 57 -6.21 -17.01 -6.25
N ILE A 58 -7.35 -17.72 -6.12
CA ILE A 58 -8.69 -17.12 -6.22
C ILE A 58 -8.89 -16.05 -5.13
N VAL A 59 -8.28 -16.26 -3.96
CA VAL A 59 -8.33 -15.30 -2.84
C VAL A 59 -7.22 -14.25 -2.96
N ILE A 60 -6.02 -14.66 -3.37
CA ILE A 60 -4.83 -13.79 -3.37
C ILE A 60 -4.85 -12.80 -4.55
N ASP A 61 -5.25 -13.21 -5.75
CA ASP A 61 -5.23 -12.35 -6.94
C ASP A 61 -6.05 -11.06 -6.77
N PRO A 62 -7.30 -11.11 -6.25
CA PRO A 62 -8.06 -9.88 -5.98
C PRO A 62 -7.40 -8.96 -4.95
N LEU A 63 -6.77 -9.51 -3.91
CA LEU A 63 -6.05 -8.74 -2.90
C LEU A 63 -4.82 -8.05 -3.51
N LEU A 64 -4.07 -8.78 -4.33
CA LEU A 64 -2.90 -8.25 -5.04
C LEU A 64 -3.31 -7.15 -6.02
N ALA A 65 -4.37 -7.38 -6.80
CA ALA A 65 -4.94 -6.36 -7.68
C ALA A 65 -5.41 -5.12 -6.91
N GLY A 66 -6.10 -5.32 -5.78
CA GLY A 66 -6.54 -4.24 -4.89
C GLY A 66 -5.39 -3.44 -4.28
N MET A 67 -4.25 -4.08 -4.02
CA MET A 67 -3.04 -3.40 -3.55
C MET A 67 -2.41 -2.52 -4.66
N TYR A 68 -2.30 -3.02 -5.89
CA TYR A 68 -1.82 -2.24 -7.03
C TYR A 68 -2.77 -1.09 -7.38
N ASN A 69 -4.07 -1.33 -7.38
CA ASN A 69 -5.08 -0.30 -7.63
C ASN A 69 -5.02 0.82 -6.60
N TYR A 70 -4.80 0.49 -5.32
CA TYR A 70 -4.68 1.48 -4.25
C TYR A 70 -3.51 2.45 -4.49
N MET A 71 -2.40 2.00 -5.07
CA MET A 71 -1.27 2.88 -5.39
C MET A 71 -1.59 3.95 -6.43
N ASN A 72 -2.66 3.79 -7.18
CA ASN A 72 -3.10 4.74 -8.20
C ASN A 72 -4.49 5.33 -7.90
N GLN A 73 -5.02 5.04 -6.72
CA GLN A 73 -6.34 5.49 -6.33
C GLN A 73 -6.32 6.98 -6.03
N TYR A 74 -7.37 7.67 -6.53
CA TYR A 74 -7.64 9.06 -6.23
C TYR A 74 -8.31 9.21 -4.87
N ASN A 75 -7.97 10.28 -4.15
CA ASN A 75 -8.56 10.68 -2.86
C ASN A 75 -8.59 9.52 -1.83
N THR A 76 -7.44 8.90 -1.61
CA THR A 76 -7.29 7.77 -0.68
C THR A 76 -7.66 8.12 0.76
N GLN A 77 -7.67 9.41 1.09
CA GLN A 77 -8.00 9.91 2.43
C GLN A 77 -9.48 10.26 2.60
N GLY A 78 -10.26 10.27 1.52
CA GLY A 78 -11.68 10.65 1.56
C GLY A 78 -11.94 12.09 2.02
N SER A 79 -10.96 12.97 1.93
CA SER A 79 -11.02 14.36 2.40
C SER A 79 -11.16 15.34 1.25
N SER A 80 -12.10 16.28 1.35
CA SER A 80 -12.24 17.36 0.36
C SER A 80 -11.02 18.29 0.28
N SER A 81 -10.19 18.33 1.32
CA SER A 81 -8.96 19.13 1.34
C SER A 81 -7.77 18.47 0.64
N THR A 82 -7.89 17.21 0.24
CA THR A 82 -6.80 16.46 -0.43
C THR A 82 -7.13 16.07 -1.87
N VAL A 83 -8.32 16.36 -2.38
CA VAL A 83 -8.80 15.90 -3.70
C VAL A 83 -7.85 16.20 -4.86
N HIS A 84 -7.12 17.31 -4.83
CA HIS A 84 -6.25 17.70 -5.94
C HIS A 84 -4.79 17.28 -5.80
N ASN A 85 -4.39 16.81 -4.64
CA ASN A 85 -3.01 16.41 -4.36
C ASN A 85 -2.90 15.00 -3.76
N ASP A 86 -3.97 14.21 -3.87
CA ASP A 86 -4.00 12.81 -3.54
C ASP A 86 -4.43 11.99 -4.77
N PHE A 87 -3.47 11.61 -5.58
CA PHE A 87 -3.64 10.76 -6.76
C PHE A 87 -2.70 9.54 -6.68
N GLY A 88 -2.59 8.98 -5.48
CA GLY A 88 -1.85 7.78 -5.19
C GLY A 88 -0.33 7.99 -5.10
N LEU A 89 0.44 6.94 -5.36
CA LEU A 89 1.90 6.92 -5.19
C LEU A 89 2.61 8.03 -5.96
N THR A 90 2.12 8.36 -7.16
CA THR A 90 2.69 9.41 -8.00
C THR A 90 2.58 10.80 -7.35
N SER A 91 1.54 11.03 -6.54
CA SER A 91 1.38 12.25 -5.75
C SER A 91 2.54 12.45 -4.77
N PHE A 92 3.00 11.37 -4.14
CA PHE A 92 4.09 11.42 -3.17
C PHE A 92 5.44 11.66 -3.85
N PHE A 93 5.65 11.10 -5.03
CA PHE A 93 6.84 11.40 -5.84
C PHE A 93 6.85 12.86 -6.29
N HIS A 94 5.73 13.34 -6.83
CA HIS A 94 5.58 14.73 -7.22
C HIS A 94 5.84 15.70 -6.05
N LEU A 95 5.36 15.36 -4.87
CA LEU A 95 5.66 16.14 -3.67
C LEU A 95 7.15 16.15 -3.33
N GLY A 96 7.84 15.02 -3.49
CA GLY A 96 9.30 14.96 -3.34
C GLY A 96 9.97 15.95 -4.30
N ASP A 97 9.59 15.93 -5.57
CA ASP A 97 10.17 16.76 -6.62
C ASP A 97 9.93 18.26 -6.37
N VAL A 98 8.74 18.65 -5.89
CA VAL A 98 8.48 20.07 -5.58
C VAL A 98 9.18 20.59 -4.33
N MET A 99 9.70 19.70 -3.49
CA MET A 99 10.49 20.05 -2.31
C MET A 99 12.01 20.13 -2.60
N THR A 100 12.41 19.87 -3.83
CA THR A 100 13.79 19.95 -4.29
C THR A 100 13.95 21.10 -5.30
N ASP A 101 15.11 21.24 -5.88
CA ASP A 101 15.38 22.16 -6.97
C ASP A 101 15.09 21.60 -8.37
N ASP A 102 14.51 20.39 -8.45
CA ASP A 102 14.12 19.77 -9.71
C ASP A 102 12.93 20.46 -10.37
N LEU A 103 12.04 21.07 -9.56
CA LEU A 103 10.87 21.80 -10.03
C LEU A 103 10.84 23.23 -9.49
N ALA A 104 10.83 24.22 -10.40
CA ALA A 104 10.56 25.62 -10.03
C ALA A 104 9.04 25.86 -9.97
N PHE A 105 8.62 26.50 -8.89
CA PHE A 105 7.22 26.83 -8.64
C PHE A 105 6.94 28.31 -8.96
N GLU A 106 5.94 28.62 -9.76
CA GLU A 106 5.57 29.99 -10.05
C GLU A 106 4.80 30.63 -8.89
N VAL A 107 5.25 31.77 -8.43
CA VAL A 107 4.79 32.44 -7.17
C VAL A 107 3.30 32.79 -7.15
N GLN A 108 2.63 32.88 -8.30
CA GLN A 108 1.24 33.32 -8.41
C GLN A 108 0.23 32.18 -8.52
N GLY A 109 0.64 30.97 -8.33
CA GLY A 109 -0.18 29.85 -8.58
C GLY A 109 -1.11 29.39 -7.48
N SER A 110 -2.19 28.78 -7.89
CA SER A 110 -3.16 28.16 -7.01
C SER A 110 -2.56 26.92 -6.35
N GLY A 111 -2.35 27.03 -5.19
CA GLY A 111 -1.84 26.38 -4.10
C GLY A 111 -1.94 24.91 -3.81
N TRP A 112 -2.17 23.97 -4.71
CA TRP A 112 -2.29 22.56 -4.31
C TRP A 112 -1.00 21.99 -3.68
N PHE A 113 0.16 22.36 -4.19
CA PHE A 113 1.47 21.98 -3.63
C PHE A 113 2.31 23.17 -3.15
N THR A 114 1.74 24.39 -3.10
CA THR A 114 2.47 25.59 -2.67
C THR A 114 3.03 25.46 -1.26
N TYR A 115 2.26 24.90 -0.35
CA TYR A 115 2.70 24.70 1.03
C TYR A 115 3.82 23.67 1.16
N ASP A 116 3.80 22.65 0.30
CA ASP A 116 4.88 21.67 0.24
C ASP A 116 6.16 22.30 -0.30
N TYR A 117 6.08 23.05 -1.40
CA TYR A 117 7.19 23.81 -1.97
C TYR A 117 7.77 24.80 -0.97
N GLN A 118 6.95 25.47 -0.18
CA GLN A 118 7.37 26.40 0.86
C GLN A 118 7.80 25.72 2.17
N PHE A 119 7.83 24.42 2.24
CA PHE A 119 8.15 23.65 3.44
C PHE A 119 7.21 23.95 4.63
N GLN A 120 5.97 24.30 4.36
CA GLN A 120 4.94 24.59 5.36
C GLN A 120 4.05 23.35 5.65
N TYR A 121 3.23 23.45 6.69
CA TYR A 121 2.22 22.44 7.06
C TYR A 121 2.78 21.02 7.28
N ARG A 122 3.93 20.92 7.94
CA ARG A 122 4.60 19.66 8.26
C ARG A 122 4.32 19.15 9.68
N GLY A 123 3.56 19.90 10.47
CA GLY A 123 3.18 19.49 11.82
C GLY A 123 2.11 18.38 11.78
N GLU A 124 2.01 17.63 12.88
CA GLU A 124 1.07 16.52 13.04
C GLU A 124 -0.42 16.90 12.87
N GLN A 125 -0.75 18.18 13.07
CA GLN A 125 -2.09 18.71 12.92
C GLN A 125 -2.55 18.86 11.47
N TYR A 126 -1.64 18.72 10.50
CA TYR A 126 -1.96 18.95 9.10
C TYR A 126 -2.22 17.65 8.37
N ILE A 127 -3.28 17.66 7.54
CA ILE A 127 -3.72 16.51 6.73
C ILE A 127 -2.60 15.96 5.85
N ARG A 128 -1.67 16.81 5.40
CA ARG A 128 -0.56 16.40 4.54
C ARG A 128 0.34 15.36 5.22
N THR A 129 0.73 15.61 6.46
CA THR A 129 1.54 14.67 7.24
C THR A 129 0.80 13.36 7.47
N PHE A 130 -0.49 13.42 7.83
CA PHE A 130 -1.33 12.23 7.98
C PHE A 130 -1.48 11.44 6.68
N MET A 131 -1.60 12.12 5.54
CA MET A 131 -1.81 11.51 4.22
C MET A 131 -0.70 10.53 3.85
N TYR A 132 0.56 10.91 4.04
CA TYR A 132 1.71 10.02 3.81
C TYR A 132 1.71 8.81 4.73
N TRP A 133 1.54 9.07 6.01
CA TRP A 133 1.49 8.02 7.02
C TRP A 133 0.44 6.98 6.69
N ASN A 134 -0.78 7.44 6.49
CA ASN A 134 -1.90 6.57 6.21
C ASN A 134 -1.74 5.78 4.90
N PHE A 135 -1.24 6.42 3.85
CA PHE A 135 -1.05 5.77 2.56
C PHE A 135 -0.08 4.59 2.66
N PHE A 136 1.11 4.82 3.19
CA PHE A 136 2.12 3.76 3.26
C PHE A 136 1.77 2.68 4.29
N TYR A 137 1.16 3.02 5.41
CA TYR A 137 0.66 2.00 6.34
C TYR A 137 -0.50 1.19 5.77
N THR A 138 -1.34 1.77 4.94
CA THR A 138 -2.37 1.01 4.21
C THR A 138 -1.73 0.01 3.24
N LEU A 139 -0.66 0.39 2.53
CA LEU A 139 0.09 -0.55 1.68
C LEU A 139 0.75 -1.67 2.50
N ILE A 140 1.34 -1.34 3.65
CA ILE A 140 1.92 -2.32 4.58
C ILE A 140 0.83 -3.29 5.06
N ASN A 141 -0.33 -2.78 5.46
CA ASN A 141 -1.45 -3.60 5.93
C ASN A 141 -1.99 -4.53 4.82
N LYS A 142 -2.17 -4.02 3.60
CA LYS A 142 -2.56 -4.83 2.44
C LYS A 142 -1.53 -5.92 2.11
N SER A 143 -0.24 -5.60 2.22
CA SER A 143 0.84 -6.59 2.05
C SER A 143 0.78 -7.67 3.13
N ASN A 144 0.59 -7.27 4.40
CA ASN A 144 0.45 -8.20 5.51
C ASN A 144 -0.78 -9.11 5.34
N ASP A 145 -1.90 -8.56 4.84
CA ASP A 145 -3.11 -9.35 4.57
C ASP A 145 -2.84 -10.45 3.52
N ILE A 146 -2.17 -10.12 2.42
CA ILE A 146 -1.77 -11.11 1.41
C ILE A 146 -0.83 -12.17 2.02
N ILE A 147 0.20 -11.74 2.75
CA ILE A 147 1.20 -12.65 3.33
C ILE A 147 0.56 -13.58 4.35
N SER A 148 -0.36 -13.09 5.18
CA SER A 148 -1.03 -13.86 6.22
C SER A 148 -1.96 -14.96 5.68
N LYS A 149 -2.43 -14.81 4.44
CA LYS A 149 -3.29 -15.82 3.79
C LYS A 149 -2.52 -16.95 3.11
N ILE A 150 -1.19 -16.89 3.14
CA ILE A 150 -0.32 -17.92 2.58
C ILE A 150 0.26 -18.73 3.73
N PRO A 151 -0.26 -19.95 4.01
CA PRO A 151 0.22 -20.79 5.09
C PRO A 151 1.68 -21.20 4.86
N GLU A 152 2.39 -21.50 5.94
CA GLU A 152 3.75 -22.03 5.87
C GLU A 152 3.80 -23.37 5.12
N GLY A 153 4.80 -23.54 4.28
CA GLY A 153 5.01 -24.77 3.51
C GLY A 153 4.14 -24.91 2.27
N VAL A 154 3.28 -23.95 1.99
CA VAL A 154 2.53 -23.90 0.72
C VAL A 154 3.36 -23.16 -0.31
N GLU A 155 3.86 -23.91 -1.30
CA GLU A 155 4.73 -23.40 -2.35
C GLU A 155 4.20 -23.77 -3.74
N SER A 156 3.95 -22.75 -4.54
CA SER A 156 3.81 -22.86 -5.99
C SER A 156 4.45 -21.62 -6.63
N ALA A 157 4.74 -21.68 -7.92
CA ALA A 157 5.37 -20.54 -8.61
C ALA A 157 4.50 -19.27 -8.52
N GLU A 158 3.19 -19.42 -8.63
CA GLU A 158 2.21 -18.34 -8.57
C GLU A 158 2.10 -17.76 -7.15
N ILE A 159 2.01 -18.62 -6.15
CA ILE A 159 1.92 -18.21 -4.73
C ILE A 159 3.22 -17.51 -4.31
N ASN A 160 4.38 -18.08 -4.67
CA ASN A 160 5.67 -17.48 -4.40
C ASN A 160 5.80 -16.10 -5.07
N ALA A 161 5.35 -15.97 -6.32
CA ALA A 161 5.35 -14.69 -7.02
C ALA A 161 4.42 -13.67 -6.35
N ALA A 162 3.23 -14.07 -5.91
CA ALA A 162 2.30 -13.17 -5.20
C ALA A 162 2.88 -12.71 -3.85
N LYS A 163 3.44 -13.64 -3.06
CA LYS A 163 4.14 -13.32 -1.81
C LYS A 163 5.35 -12.41 -2.05
N GLY A 164 6.12 -12.69 -3.09
CA GLY A 164 7.28 -11.88 -3.47
C GLY A 164 6.91 -10.45 -3.83
N GLN A 165 5.80 -10.24 -4.56
CA GLN A 165 5.27 -8.92 -4.88
C GLN A 165 4.79 -8.19 -3.61
N ALA A 166 4.05 -8.87 -2.73
CA ALA A 166 3.58 -8.28 -1.47
C ALA A 166 4.75 -7.84 -0.57
N LEU A 167 5.77 -8.67 -0.44
CA LEU A 167 7.00 -8.33 0.29
C LEU A 167 7.74 -7.15 -0.34
N ALA A 168 7.88 -7.13 -1.67
CA ALA A 168 8.54 -6.01 -2.36
C ALA A 168 7.81 -4.68 -2.14
N ILE A 169 6.48 -4.68 -2.16
CA ILE A 169 5.66 -3.49 -1.89
C ILE A 169 5.77 -3.09 -0.41
N ARG A 170 5.79 -4.04 0.53
CA ARG A 170 5.96 -3.74 1.96
C ARG A 170 7.31 -3.12 2.24
N GLY A 171 8.38 -3.68 1.69
CA GLY A 171 9.73 -3.12 1.81
C GLY A 171 9.84 -1.72 1.20
N MET A 172 9.27 -1.50 0.03
CA MET A 172 9.15 -0.17 -0.59
C MET A 172 8.39 0.81 0.31
N ALA A 173 7.26 0.39 0.86
CA ALA A 173 6.43 1.24 1.71
C ALA A 173 7.16 1.67 3.00
N TYR A 174 7.88 0.76 3.66
CA TYR A 174 8.72 1.11 4.80
C TYR A 174 9.85 2.08 4.44
N TYR A 175 10.49 1.88 3.30
CA TYR A 175 11.55 2.77 2.83
C TYR A 175 11.05 4.20 2.59
N TYR A 176 9.93 4.38 1.88
CA TYR A 176 9.37 5.71 1.65
C TYR A 176 8.82 6.32 2.94
N LEU A 177 8.18 5.51 3.79
CA LEU A 177 7.69 5.98 5.07
C LEU A 177 8.83 6.53 5.94
N ILE A 178 9.91 5.78 6.13
CA ILE A 178 11.05 6.24 6.96
C ILE A 178 11.74 7.46 6.34
N SER A 179 11.81 7.55 5.01
CA SER A 179 12.41 8.70 4.31
C SER A 179 11.63 9.99 4.54
N MET A 180 10.33 9.91 4.83
CA MET A 180 9.47 11.08 5.08
C MET A 180 9.46 11.51 6.56
N TYR A 181 9.66 10.58 7.50
CA TYR A 181 9.48 10.85 8.93
C TYR A 181 10.78 10.86 9.72
N GLN A 182 11.92 10.71 9.03
CA GLN A 182 13.24 10.79 9.65
C GLN A 182 14.27 11.40 8.68
N GLN A 183 15.39 11.80 9.19
CA GLN A 183 16.55 12.21 8.41
C GLN A 183 17.10 11.03 7.60
N THR A 184 17.82 11.34 6.53
CA THR A 184 18.55 10.35 5.73
C THR A 184 19.42 9.47 6.61
N TYR A 185 19.42 8.15 6.34
CA TYR A 185 20.13 7.15 7.16
C TYR A 185 21.58 7.53 7.46
N SER A 186 22.33 7.97 6.42
CA SER A 186 23.73 8.35 6.52
C SER A 186 23.97 9.68 7.26
N SER A 187 22.97 10.53 7.39
CA SER A 187 23.10 11.81 8.11
C SER A 187 22.74 11.70 9.60
N LEU A 188 22.26 10.55 10.04
CA LEU A 188 21.97 10.32 11.47
C LEU A 188 23.28 10.06 12.24
N PRO A 189 23.43 10.65 13.43
CA PRO A 189 24.56 10.36 14.30
C PRO A 189 24.67 8.87 14.65
N ASP A 190 23.51 8.22 14.89
CA ASP A 190 23.42 6.79 15.16
C ASP A 190 22.04 6.26 14.77
N PRO A 191 21.89 5.58 13.63
CA PRO A 191 20.64 4.97 13.21
C PRO A 191 20.10 3.89 14.16
N ALA A 192 20.94 3.30 15.00
CA ALA A 192 20.53 2.25 15.95
C ALA A 192 19.78 2.83 17.16
N THR A 193 19.93 4.12 17.44
CA THR A 193 19.25 4.79 18.55
C THR A 193 18.22 5.82 18.12
N ALA A 194 18.34 6.35 16.90
CA ALA A 194 17.37 7.28 16.34
C ALA A 194 16.04 6.56 16.09
N LEU A 195 14.92 7.13 16.59
CA LEU A 195 13.60 6.53 16.45
C LEU A 195 13.06 6.69 15.02
N GLY A 196 12.79 5.57 14.37
CA GLY A 196 12.16 5.47 13.08
C GLY A 196 10.62 5.49 13.13
N VAL A 197 9.98 4.50 12.53
CA VAL A 197 8.53 4.30 12.50
C VAL A 197 8.17 2.94 13.12
N PRO A 198 6.92 2.70 13.54
CA PRO A 198 6.47 1.38 13.99
C PRO A 198 6.58 0.32 12.89
N LEU A 199 7.01 -0.88 13.24
CA LEU A 199 6.93 -2.04 12.36
C LEU A 199 5.64 -2.82 12.63
N ILE A 200 4.93 -3.21 11.58
CA ILE A 200 3.65 -3.93 11.61
C ILE A 200 3.82 -5.18 10.76
N TYR A 201 3.52 -6.35 11.32
CA TYR A 201 3.74 -7.64 10.68
C TYR A 201 2.45 -8.39 10.35
N THR A 202 1.35 -8.06 11.03
CA THR A 202 0.06 -8.72 10.86
C THR A 202 -1.00 -7.71 10.41
N PRO A 203 -2.07 -8.17 9.73
CA PRO A 203 -3.19 -7.31 9.36
C PRO A 203 -3.81 -6.68 10.61
N ASN A 204 -4.16 -5.39 10.52
CA ASN A 204 -4.85 -4.62 11.55
C ASN A 204 -4.07 -4.46 12.89
N GLU A 205 -2.82 -4.89 12.96
CA GLU A 205 -1.97 -4.67 14.14
C GLU A 205 -1.82 -3.18 14.47
N GLY A 206 -1.90 -2.32 13.44
CA GLY A 206 -1.80 -0.86 13.59
C GLY A 206 -2.96 -0.20 14.35
N GLU A 207 -4.03 -0.92 14.66
CA GLU A 207 -5.09 -0.45 15.58
C GLU A 207 -4.60 -0.34 17.02
N SER A 208 -3.54 -1.06 17.37
CA SER A 208 -2.84 -0.93 18.63
C SER A 208 -1.85 0.25 18.59
N ARG A 209 -1.61 0.90 19.74
CA ARG A 209 -0.57 1.93 19.84
C ARG A 209 0.80 1.28 19.83
N LEU A 210 1.43 1.22 18.67
CA LEU A 210 2.76 0.67 18.49
C LEU A 210 3.83 1.72 18.76
N ASN A 211 4.94 1.30 19.33
CA ASN A 211 6.10 2.17 19.55
C ASN A 211 6.92 2.30 18.26
N ARG A 212 7.53 3.45 18.09
CA ARG A 212 8.57 3.64 17.08
C ARG A 212 9.77 2.76 17.41
N VAL A 213 10.31 2.09 16.38
CA VAL A 213 11.55 1.32 16.51
C VAL A 213 12.75 2.13 16.00
N PRO A 214 14.00 1.73 16.27
CA PRO A 214 15.18 2.35 15.67
C PRO A 214 15.13 2.40 14.14
N VAL A 215 15.69 3.45 13.55
CA VAL A 215 15.80 3.60 12.10
C VAL A 215 16.48 2.40 11.46
N ALA A 216 17.56 1.91 12.07
CA ALA A 216 18.28 0.74 11.58
C ALA A 216 17.38 -0.49 11.44
N GLU A 217 16.43 -0.69 12.37
CA GLU A 217 15.47 -1.81 12.29
C GLU A 217 14.48 -1.64 11.15
N VAL A 218 14.02 -0.40 10.87
CA VAL A 218 13.11 -0.14 9.73
C VAL A 218 13.82 -0.43 8.41
N TYR A 219 15.06 0.03 8.26
CA TYR A 219 15.86 -0.27 7.06
C TYR A 219 16.18 -1.76 6.92
N ALA A 220 16.49 -2.44 8.03
CA ALA A 220 16.71 -3.89 8.03
C ALA A 220 15.45 -4.67 7.61
N GLN A 221 14.26 -4.24 8.06
CA GLN A 221 13.00 -4.84 7.64
C GLN A 221 12.72 -4.61 6.15
N ALA A 222 12.91 -3.39 5.66
CA ALA A 222 12.73 -3.07 4.24
C ALA A 222 13.71 -3.86 3.36
N GLU A 223 14.97 -3.99 3.78
CA GLU A 223 15.99 -4.81 3.12
C GLU A 223 15.60 -6.30 3.11
N ALA A 224 15.16 -6.84 4.24
CA ALA A 224 14.76 -8.23 4.36
C ALA A 224 13.55 -8.56 3.47
N ASP A 225 12.55 -7.71 3.46
CA ASP A 225 11.37 -7.86 2.62
C ASP A 225 11.74 -7.89 1.13
N LEU A 226 12.58 -6.95 0.68
CA LEU A 226 13.00 -6.89 -0.72
C LEU A 226 13.91 -8.06 -1.09
N LYS A 227 14.83 -8.50 -0.24
CA LYS A 227 15.66 -9.69 -0.49
C LYS A 227 14.81 -10.95 -0.63
N ASN A 228 13.87 -11.17 0.28
CA ASN A 228 12.95 -12.28 0.21
C ASN A 228 12.04 -12.18 -1.03
N GLY A 229 11.55 -10.98 -1.33
CA GLY A 229 10.79 -10.71 -2.55
C GLY A 229 11.56 -11.06 -3.81
N ILE A 230 12.81 -10.63 -3.93
CA ILE A 230 13.71 -10.96 -5.06
C ILE A 230 13.86 -12.47 -5.22
N SER A 231 14.06 -13.19 -4.12
CA SER A 231 14.21 -14.65 -4.13
C SER A 231 12.92 -15.34 -4.60
N LEU A 232 11.78 -14.94 -4.09
CA LEU A 232 10.48 -15.52 -4.45
C LEU A 232 10.02 -15.17 -5.87
N LEU A 233 10.53 -14.08 -6.43
CA LEU A 233 10.26 -13.66 -7.81
C LEU A 233 11.23 -14.26 -8.83
N GLU A 234 12.12 -15.15 -8.42
CA GLU A 234 13.02 -15.83 -9.34
C GLU A 234 12.24 -16.64 -10.39
N GLY A 235 12.52 -16.37 -11.65
CA GLY A 235 11.82 -17.04 -12.77
C GLY A 235 10.38 -16.55 -13.03
N PHE A 236 9.82 -15.68 -12.21
CA PHE A 236 8.48 -15.15 -12.44
C PHE A 236 8.42 -14.31 -13.71
N LYS A 237 7.49 -14.66 -14.59
CA LYS A 237 7.19 -13.93 -15.83
C LYS A 237 5.89 -13.16 -15.68
N ARG A 238 5.98 -11.87 -15.43
CA ARG A 238 4.79 -11.01 -15.32
C ARG A 238 4.08 -10.87 -16.67
N LYS A 239 2.77 -10.73 -16.63
CA LYS A 239 1.93 -10.54 -17.84
C LYS A 239 2.02 -9.10 -18.38
N ALA A 240 2.26 -8.13 -17.50
CA ALA A 240 2.33 -6.71 -17.85
C ALA A 240 3.29 -5.96 -16.93
N LYS A 241 3.74 -4.79 -17.35
CA LYS A 241 4.60 -3.90 -16.55
C LYS A 241 3.91 -3.29 -15.32
N THR A 242 2.63 -3.55 -15.13
CA THR A 242 1.86 -3.15 -13.95
C THR A 242 2.20 -3.95 -12.70
N SER A 243 2.84 -5.11 -12.83
CA SER A 243 3.25 -5.97 -11.71
C SER A 243 4.76 -5.88 -11.45
N ILE A 244 5.14 -6.00 -10.19
CA ILE A 244 6.55 -6.07 -9.78
C ILE A 244 7.10 -7.46 -10.15
N ASN A 245 8.26 -7.47 -10.81
CA ASN A 245 9.09 -8.66 -11.04
C ASN A 245 10.39 -8.54 -10.24
N LYS A 246 11.27 -9.53 -10.38
CA LYS A 246 12.55 -9.56 -9.69
C LYS A 246 13.40 -8.31 -9.94
N GLU A 247 13.47 -7.85 -11.19
CA GLU A 247 14.28 -6.72 -11.59
C GLU A 247 13.78 -5.40 -10.99
N VAL A 248 12.46 -5.23 -10.89
CA VAL A 248 11.86 -4.08 -10.18
C VAL A 248 12.17 -4.13 -8.68
N ALA A 249 12.08 -5.30 -8.05
CA ALA A 249 12.45 -5.45 -6.64
C ALA A 249 13.94 -5.18 -6.39
N GLN A 250 14.83 -5.59 -7.31
CA GLN A 250 16.26 -5.26 -7.27
C GLN A 250 16.50 -3.75 -7.38
N MET A 251 15.78 -3.06 -8.28
CA MET A 251 15.86 -1.61 -8.42
C MET A 251 15.41 -0.89 -7.13
N LEU A 252 14.34 -1.37 -6.49
CA LEU A 252 13.86 -0.81 -5.22
C LEU A 252 14.89 -1.01 -4.09
N LEU A 253 15.50 -2.19 -4.00
CA LEU A 253 16.56 -2.47 -3.01
C LEU A 253 17.82 -1.65 -3.26
N SER A 254 18.18 -1.40 -4.53
CA SER A 254 19.32 -0.55 -4.87
C SER A 254 19.17 0.87 -4.33
N ARG A 255 17.96 1.43 -4.33
CA ARG A 255 17.67 2.75 -3.74
C ARG A 255 17.85 2.78 -2.23
N ILE A 256 17.47 1.70 -1.53
CA ILE A 256 17.70 1.56 -0.09
C ILE A 256 19.21 1.58 0.20
N TYR A 257 19.98 0.80 -0.53
CA TYR A 257 21.43 0.75 -0.36
C TYR A 257 22.11 2.06 -0.71
N LEU A 258 21.63 2.77 -1.73
CA LEU A 258 22.11 4.11 -2.06
C LEU A 258 21.92 5.07 -0.89
N ASN A 259 20.76 5.04 -0.23
CA ASN A 259 20.45 5.87 0.94
C ASN A 259 21.28 5.50 2.18
N MET A 260 21.71 4.23 2.27
CA MET A 260 22.59 3.72 3.32
C MET A 260 24.10 3.91 3.00
N GLU A 261 24.43 4.54 1.88
CA GLU A 261 25.82 4.68 1.35
C GLU A 261 26.53 3.34 1.08
N ARG A 262 25.77 2.27 0.87
CA ARG A 262 26.27 0.96 0.44
C ARG A 262 26.44 0.95 -1.09
N TRP A 263 27.36 1.78 -1.56
CA TRP A 263 27.50 2.16 -2.96
C TRP A 263 27.72 0.98 -3.92
N GLN A 264 28.58 0.03 -3.55
CA GLN A 264 28.86 -1.13 -4.41
C GLN A 264 27.64 -2.03 -4.54
N GLU A 265 26.96 -2.33 -3.45
CA GLU A 265 25.76 -3.17 -3.45
C GLU A 265 24.60 -2.50 -4.19
N ALA A 266 24.46 -1.18 -4.06
CA ALA A 266 23.51 -0.41 -4.83
C ALA A 266 23.81 -0.47 -6.34
N ALA A 267 25.05 -0.31 -6.73
CA ALA A 267 25.49 -0.39 -8.12
C ALA A 267 25.29 -1.79 -8.72
N ASP A 268 25.63 -2.85 -7.98
CA ASP A 268 25.48 -4.24 -8.41
C ASP A 268 24.01 -4.59 -8.66
N LEU A 269 23.11 -4.20 -7.75
CA LEU A 269 21.67 -4.42 -7.91
C LEU A 269 21.08 -3.60 -9.06
N ALA A 270 21.44 -2.34 -9.20
CA ALA A 270 21.00 -1.50 -10.30
C ALA A 270 21.48 -2.07 -11.65
N HIS A 271 22.72 -2.53 -11.71
CA HIS A 271 23.28 -3.19 -12.90
C HIS A 271 22.52 -4.48 -13.23
N ALA A 272 22.30 -5.35 -12.23
CA ALA A 272 21.55 -6.58 -12.41
C ALA A 272 20.12 -6.32 -12.87
N ALA A 273 19.42 -5.37 -12.26
CA ALA A 273 18.06 -4.98 -12.64
C ALA A 273 18.02 -4.52 -14.10
N ARG A 274 18.93 -3.63 -14.51
CA ARG A 274 18.97 -3.10 -15.87
C ARG A 274 19.34 -4.16 -16.90
N THR A 275 20.30 -5.04 -16.61
CA THR A 275 20.83 -6.01 -17.58
C THR A 275 19.89 -7.20 -17.81
N ASN A 276 19.16 -7.60 -16.78
CA ASN A 276 18.28 -8.77 -16.82
C ASN A 276 16.83 -8.43 -17.15
N SER A 277 16.46 -7.13 -17.10
CA SER A 277 15.12 -6.70 -17.46
C SER A 277 14.88 -6.76 -18.97
N ASP A 278 13.62 -6.76 -19.33
CA ASP A 278 13.15 -6.57 -20.70
C ASP A 278 13.18 -5.09 -21.15
N ALA A 279 13.55 -4.18 -20.25
CA ALA A 279 13.63 -2.76 -20.53
C ALA A 279 14.89 -2.40 -21.34
N GLN A 280 14.73 -1.47 -22.27
CA GLN A 280 15.79 -0.98 -23.16
C GLN A 280 15.74 0.54 -23.23
N LEU A 281 16.91 1.18 -23.34
CA LEU A 281 16.95 2.64 -23.49
C LEU A 281 16.24 3.08 -24.77
N MET A 282 15.47 4.15 -24.67
CA MET A 282 14.88 4.83 -25.81
C MET A 282 15.92 5.66 -26.54
N SER A 283 15.79 5.74 -27.88
CA SER A 283 16.49 6.72 -28.67
C SER A 283 15.89 8.11 -28.47
N LEU A 284 16.64 9.15 -28.82
CA LEU A 284 16.14 10.53 -28.76
C LEU A 284 14.88 10.74 -29.62
N SER A 285 14.79 10.06 -30.77
CA SER A 285 13.59 10.14 -31.63
C SER A 285 12.37 9.49 -30.97
N GLU A 286 12.53 8.37 -30.28
CA GLU A 286 11.43 7.70 -29.57
C GLU A 286 10.95 8.55 -28.39
N ILE A 287 11.86 9.16 -27.62
CA ILE A 287 11.49 10.08 -26.54
C ILE A 287 10.68 11.27 -27.07
N ALA A 288 11.04 11.78 -28.25
CA ALA A 288 10.38 12.93 -28.85
C ALA A 288 8.98 12.60 -29.42
N THR A 289 8.72 11.36 -29.81
CA THR A 289 7.48 10.95 -30.49
C THR A 289 6.51 10.23 -29.60
N ASP A 290 6.95 9.24 -28.82
CA ASP A 290 6.09 8.36 -28.03
C ASP A 290 5.98 8.76 -26.55
N GLY A 291 6.80 9.68 -26.11
CA GLY A 291 6.73 10.27 -24.77
C GLY A 291 6.53 9.26 -23.64
N PHE A 292 5.89 9.72 -22.55
CA PHE A 292 5.64 8.96 -21.34
C PHE A 292 4.15 8.61 -21.16
N ASN A 293 3.43 8.36 -22.23
CA ASN A 293 1.97 8.13 -22.23
C ASN A 293 1.57 6.67 -22.54
N ASN A 294 2.51 5.75 -22.63
CA ASN A 294 2.27 4.36 -22.97
C ASN A 294 3.01 3.43 -22.01
N ILE A 295 2.28 2.59 -21.29
CA ILE A 295 2.84 1.60 -20.35
C ILE A 295 3.80 0.62 -21.04
N ASN A 296 3.64 0.39 -22.35
CA ASN A 296 4.52 -0.46 -23.14
C ASN A 296 5.81 0.23 -23.61
N ASN A 297 6.04 1.50 -23.22
CA ASN A 297 7.30 2.16 -23.45
C ASN A 297 8.45 1.24 -23.03
N LYS A 298 9.40 1.03 -23.95
CA LYS A 298 10.45 0.01 -23.77
C LYS A 298 11.42 0.32 -22.64
N GLU A 299 11.55 1.59 -22.24
CA GLU A 299 12.45 2.00 -21.15
C GLU A 299 11.82 1.81 -19.76
N TRP A 300 10.49 1.71 -19.70
CA TRP A 300 9.81 1.55 -18.43
C TRP A 300 9.92 0.11 -17.91
N MET A 301 10.35 0.01 -16.67
CA MET A 301 10.42 -1.27 -15.97
C MET A 301 9.12 -1.58 -15.23
N TRP A 302 8.44 -0.57 -14.69
CA TRP A 302 7.22 -0.72 -13.91
C TRP A 302 6.40 0.58 -13.96
N GLY A 303 5.09 0.45 -13.98
CA GLY A 303 4.18 1.59 -14.00
C GLY A 303 2.73 1.18 -13.83
N ALA A 304 1.86 2.17 -13.73
CA ALA A 304 0.42 1.98 -13.75
C ALA A 304 -0.12 2.16 -15.19
N ASP A 305 -1.06 1.32 -15.56
CA ASP A 305 -1.83 1.51 -16.80
C ASP A 305 -3.07 2.36 -16.49
N ILE A 306 -3.00 3.64 -16.83
CA ILE A 306 -4.07 4.61 -16.59
C ILE A 306 -4.98 4.65 -17.83
N THR A 307 -6.12 4.01 -17.71
CA THR A 307 -7.16 3.96 -18.77
C THR A 307 -8.28 4.95 -18.46
N GLY A 308 -9.26 5.08 -19.38
CA GLY A 308 -10.46 5.88 -19.12
C GLY A 308 -11.27 5.43 -17.91
N GLU A 309 -11.13 4.16 -17.49
CA GLU A 309 -11.82 3.60 -16.32
C GLU A 309 -11.05 3.84 -15.02
N THR A 310 -9.72 3.94 -15.10
CA THR A 310 -8.83 4.09 -13.94
C THR A 310 -8.27 5.51 -13.80
N THR A 311 -8.66 6.43 -14.69
CA THR A 311 -8.18 7.81 -14.67
C THR A 311 -8.70 8.57 -13.46
N THR A 312 -7.87 9.45 -12.93
CA THR A 312 -8.26 10.37 -11.86
C THR A 312 -9.04 11.56 -12.43
N MET A 313 -10.15 11.93 -11.78
CA MET A 313 -11.05 12.97 -12.31
C MET A 313 -10.45 14.37 -12.34
N PHE A 314 -9.59 14.71 -11.38
CA PHE A 314 -9.19 16.10 -11.16
C PHE A 314 -7.69 16.34 -11.19
N ALA A 315 -6.87 15.34 -10.89
CA ALA A 315 -5.45 15.54 -10.73
C ALA A 315 -4.65 14.32 -11.14
N SER A 316 -3.55 14.56 -11.83
CA SER A 316 -2.52 13.59 -12.16
C SER A 316 -1.18 14.29 -12.23
N LEU A 317 -0.09 13.55 -12.22
CA LEU A 317 1.25 14.12 -12.43
C LEU A 317 1.30 14.98 -13.69
N PHE A 318 0.73 14.50 -14.79
CA PHE A 318 0.73 15.21 -16.07
C PHE A 318 -0.09 16.49 -16.03
N SER A 319 -1.21 16.54 -15.31
CA SER A 319 -2.00 17.76 -15.19
C SER A 319 -1.25 18.87 -14.45
N PHE A 320 -0.34 18.53 -13.55
CA PHE A 320 0.52 19.50 -12.85
C PHE A 320 1.76 19.90 -13.65
N LEU A 321 2.35 18.98 -14.40
CA LEU A 321 3.56 19.23 -15.19
C LEU A 321 3.29 19.76 -16.60
N CYS A 322 2.04 19.68 -17.06
CA CYS A 322 1.66 20.11 -18.40
C CYS A 322 1.62 21.63 -18.50
N SER A 323 2.43 22.19 -19.36
CA SER A 323 2.40 23.62 -19.74
C SER A 323 1.41 23.90 -20.88
N TYR A 324 0.63 22.92 -21.31
CA TYR A 324 -0.30 23.01 -22.42
C TYR A 324 -1.63 23.61 -21.98
N ASP A 325 -2.16 24.55 -22.76
CA ASP A 325 -3.25 25.45 -22.44
C ASP A 325 -4.64 24.77 -22.36
N ALA A 326 -4.75 23.52 -22.70
CA ALA A 326 -6.03 22.83 -22.92
C ALA A 326 -6.46 21.90 -21.77
N GLY A 327 -5.97 22.06 -20.57
CA GLY A 327 -6.32 21.17 -19.48
C GLY A 327 -6.25 21.82 -18.10
N TYR A 328 -6.48 20.98 -17.10
CA TYR A 328 -6.36 21.34 -15.70
C TYR A 328 -4.98 21.94 -15.38
N GLY A 329 -3.93 21.45 -16.02
CA GLY A 329 -2.58 21.97 -15.91
C GLY A 329 -2.41 23.40 -16.45
N GLY A 330 -3.16 23.80 -17.49
CA GLY A 330 -3.15 25.17 -17.98
C GLY A 330 -3.74 26.17 -17.00
N ALA A 331 -4.74 25.74 -16.21
CA ALA A 331 -5.38 26.58 -15.19
C ALA A 331 -4.58 26.65 -13.88
N VAL A 332 -3.81 25.59 -13.56
CA VAL A 332 -3.01 25.46 -12.33
C VAL A 332 -1.55 25.18 -12.61
N GLY A 333 -1.17 25.05 -13.88
CA GLY A 333 0.17 24.70 -14.32
C GLY A 333 1.17 25.78 -14.03
N GLN A 334 1.94 25.58 -12.99
CA GLN A 334 2.81 26.58 -12.42
C GLN A 334 4.19 26.04 -12.15
N TYR A 335 4.40 24.80 -12.60
CA TYR A 335 5.70 24.17 -12.47
C TYR A 335 6.53 24.44 -13.70
N ARG A 336 7.71 24.94 -13.49
CA ARG A 336 8.75 25.09 -14.51
C ARG A 336 9.87 24.14 -14.16
N LYS A 337 10.26 23.32 -15.09
CA LYS A 337 11.50 22.56 -14.96
C LYS A 337 12.66 23.56 -14.97
N THR A 338 13.53 23.47 -13.98
CA THR A 338 14.79 24.25 -13.92
C THR A 338 15.79 23.77 -14.97
#